data_3314f8b6bc4629020e8c22c672311351
#
_entry.id   3314f8b6bc4629020e8c22c672311351
#
_cell.length_a   1.000
_cell.length_b   1.000
_cell.length_c   1.000
_cell.angle_alpha   90.00
_cell.angle_beta   90.00
_cell.angle_gamma   90.00
#
_symmetry.space_group_name_H-M   'P 1'
#
loop_
_entity.id
_entity.type
_entity.pdbx_description
1 polymer ?
#
loop_
_entity_poly.entity_id
_entity_poly.type
_entity_poly.pdbx_seq_one_letter_code
_entity_poly.pdbx_strand_id
1 'polypeptide(L)'
;LEEMRGRLKESAEEKLKYDKESKELISNISHDLKTPVTTIKGYAEGIIDGVADTPEKIDRYVRTIYNKATEMNTLINELTLYSKIDTNKIPYNFNIVSANEYFNDCADDLSVELAAQNVGFGYFNYVEKNVRIIADPEQVKRVIHNIVNNSLKYMDKPKGMINLRVKDVGDFV
;
A
#
# COMPACT_ATOMS: atom_id res chain seq x y z
N LEU A 1 42.57 -10.24 11.91
CA LEU A 1 41.96 -11.54 11.62
C LEU A 1 40.66 -11.76 12.42
N GLU A 2 40.60 -11.43 13.72
CA GLU A 2 39.40 -11.56 14.54
C GLU A 2 38.27 -10.60 14.10
N GLU A 3 38.59 -9.36 13.78
CA GLU A 3 37.66 -8.38 13.28
C GLU A 3 37.03 -8.82 11.94
N MET A 4 37.84 -9.39 11.04
CA MET A 4 37.34 -9.92 9.76
C MET A 4 36.43 -11.14 9.97
N ARG A 5 36.74 -12.01 10.94
CA ARG A 5 35.85 -13.13 11.33
C ARG A 5 34.54 -12.63 11.92
N GLY A 6 34.58 -11.58 12.75
CA GLY A 6 33.38 -10.94 13.30
C GLY A 6 32.45 -10.41 12.20
N ARG A 7 32.99 -9.63 11.27
CA ARG A 7 32.23 -9.07 10.14
C ARG A 7 31.69 -10.14 9.19
N LEU A 8 32.43 -11.21 8.94
CA LEU A 8 31.96 -12.35 8.14
C LEU A 8 30.81 -13.10 8.83
N LYS A 9 30.90 -13.29 10.14
CA LYS A 9 29.79 -13.92 10.90
C LYS A 9 28.56 -13.08 10.91
N GLU A 10 28.66 -11.79 11.17
CA GLU A 10 27.56 -10.83 11.14
C GLU A 10 26.87 -10.79 9.76
N SER A 11 27.67 -10.69 8.69
CA SER A 11 27.14 -10.73 7.31
C SER A 11 26.46 -12.06 6.97
N ALA A 12 26.96 -13.20 7.48
CA ALA A 12 26.31 -14.49 7.28
C ALA A 12 25.00 -14.61 8.05
N GLU A 13 24.95 -14.10 9.29
CA GLU A 13 23.73 -14.07 10.11
C GLU A 13 22.66 -13.15 9.49
N GLU A 14 23.06 -11.98 9.00
CA GLU A 14 22.16 -11.07 8.27
C GLU A 14 21.58 -11.73 7.01
N LYS A 15 22.42 -12.42 6.22
CA LYS A 15 21.98 -13.12 5.03
C LYS A 15 20.99 -14.25 5.34
N LEU A 16 21.27 -15.04 6.39
CA LEU A 16 20.36 -16.10 6.84
C LEU A 16 19.00 -15.55 7.31
N LYS A 17 19.02 -14.44 8.03
CA LYS A 17 17.81 -13.73 8.47
C LYS A 17 16.99 -13.25 7.26
N TYR A 18 17.67 -12.61 6.30
CA TYR A 18 17.06 -12.14 5.06
C TYR A 18 16.42 -13.27 4.24
N ASP A 19 17.15 -14.38 4.07
CA ASP A 19 16.64 -15.56 3.34
C ASP A 19 15.38 -16.16 4.03
N LYS A 20 15.35 -16.14 5.36
CA LYS A 20 14.20 -16.62 6.14
C LYS A 20 13.00 -15.68 5.96
N GLU A 21 13.20 -14.38 6.13
CA GLU A 21 12.15 -13.37 5.97
C GLU A 21 11.56 -13.37 4.55
N SER A 22 12.42 -13.53 3.54
CA SER A 22 11.97 -13.65 2.13
C SER A 22 11.13 -14.90 1.89
N LYS A 23 11.49 -16.05 2.45
CA LYS A 23 10.70 -17.29 2.36
C LYS A 23 9.35 -17.18 3.06
N GLU A 24 9.32 -16.58 4.25
CA GLU A 24 8.08 -16.33 5.00
C GLU A 24 7.16 -15.38 4.22
N LEU A 25 7.70 -14.33 3.62
CA LEU A 25 6.94 -13.41 2.78
C LEU A 25 6.31 -14.12 1.58
N ILE A 26 7.10 -14.90 0.83
CA ILE A 26 6.60 -15.66 -0.33
C ILE A 26 5.50 -16.64 0.09
N SER A 27 5.66 -17.30 1.24
CA SER A 27 4.64 -18.22 1.77
C SER A 27 3.33 -17.48 2.11
N ASN A 28 3.44 -16.34 2.79
CA ASN A 28 2.29 -15.53 3.17
C ASN A 28 1.55 -14.98 1.94
N ILE A 29 2.29 -14.45 0.96
CA ILE A 29 1.71 -13.97 -0.30
C ILE A 29 1.00 -15.10 -1.05
N SER A 30 1.62 -16.30 -1.09
CA SER A 30 1.02 -17.45 -1.76
C SER A 30 -0.31 -17.84 -1.12
N HIS A 31 -0.39 -17.78 0.22
CA HIS A 31 -1.62 -18.00 0.96
C HIS A 31 -2.66 -16.92 0.66
N ASP A 32 -2.26 -15.65 0.69
CA ASP A 32 -3.14 -14.50 0.49
C ASP A 32 -3.66 -14.39 -0.96
N LEU A 33 -2.92 -14.91 -1.93
CA LEU A 33 -3.38 -15.05 -3.31
C LEU A 33 -4.32 -16.25 -3.50
N LYS A 34 -4.13 -17.35 -2.76
CA LYS A 34 -4.97 -18.56 -2.89
C LYS A 34 -6.41 -18.31 -2.46
N THR A 35 -6.61 -17.49 -1.44
CA THR A 35 -7.95 -17.19 -0.89
C THR A 35 -8.86 -16.53 -1.92
N PRO A 36 -8.50 -15.37 -2.55
CA PRO A 36 -9.33 -14.74 -3.57
C PRO A 36 -9.50 -15.62 -4.81
N VAL A 37 -8.49 -16.39 -5.24
CA VAL A 37 -8.60 -17.34 -6.36
C VAL A 37 -9.66 -18.39 -6.08
N THR A 38 -9.65 -18.99 -4.88
CA THR A 38 -10.67 -19.99 -4.48
C THR A 38 -12.06 -19.37 -4.46
N THR A 39 -12.19 -18.13 -3.99
CA THR A 39 -13.45 -17.40 -3.97
C THR A 39 -13.97 -17.15 -5.38
N ILE A 40 -13.11 -16.61 -6.28
CA ILE A 40 -13.45 -16.37 -7.69
C ILE A 40 -13.94 -17.67 -8.34
N LYS A 41 -13.19 -18.75 -8.15
CA LYS A 41 -13.53 -20.05 -8.72
C LYS A 41 -14.90 -20.53 -8.21
N GLY A 42 -15.16 -20.48 -6.90
CA GLY A 42 -16.43 -20.93 -6.34
C GLY A 42 -17.65 -20.13 -6.84
N TYR A 43 -17.51 -18.79 -6.98
CA TYR A 43 -18.58 -17.97 -7.53
C TYR A 43 -18.77 -18.19 -9.03
N ALA A 44 -17.70 -18.43 -9.78
CA ALA A 44 -17.78 -18.75 -11.20
C ALA A 44 -18.46 -20.14 -11.41
N GLU A 45 -18.08 -21.15 -10.64
CA GLU A 45 -18.71 -22.47 -10.64
C GLU A 45 -20.21 -22.36 -10.29
N GLY A 46 -20.55 -21.54 -9.28
CA GLY A 46 -21.96 -21.30 -8.92
C GLY A 46 -22.80 -20.64 -10.01
N ILE A 47 -22.20 -19.87 -10.91
CA ILE A 47 -22.87 -19.36 -12.11
C ILE A 47 -23.02 -20.47 -13.17
N ILE A 48 -21.94 -21.21 -13.42
CA ILE A 48 -21.90 -22.28 -14.45
C ILE A 48 -22.89 -23.41 -14.09
N ASP A 49 -22.96 -23.78 -12.82
CA ASP A 49 -23.80 -24.87 -12.32
C ASP A 49 -25.27 -24.44 -12.09
N GLY A 50 -25.61 -23.16 -12.40
CA GLY A 50 -26.97 -22.65 -12.27
C GLY A 50 -27.42 -22.42 -10.82
N VAL A 51 -26.50 -22.40 -9.85
CA VAL A 51 -26.81 -22.03 -8.44
C VAL A 51 -27.21 -20.55 -8.35
N ALA A 52 -26.59 -19.71 -9.17
CA ALA A 52 -27.04 -18.33 -9.39
C ALA A 52 -28.19 -18.32 -10.43
N ASP A 53 -29.39 -18.61 -9.96
CA ASP A 53 -30.60 -18.85 -10.75
C ASP A 53 -31.43 -17.60 -11.06
N THR A 54 -31.05 -16.43 -10.56
CA THR A 54 -31.71 -15.15 -10.84
C THR A 54 -30.72 -14.10 -11.31
N PRO A 55 -31.18 -13.08 -12.10
CA PRO A 55 -30.33 -11.97 -12.54
C PRO A 55 -29.62 -11.25 -11.38
N GLU A 56 -30.28 -11.07 -10.24
CA GLU A 56 -29.74 -10.39 -9.06
C GLU A 56 -28.64 -11.24 -8.40
N LYS A 57 -28.78 -12.57 -8.37
CA LYS A 57 -27.75 -13.45 -7.87
C LYS A 57 -26.53 -13.49 -8.80
N ILE A 58 -26.77 -13.52 -10.11
CA ILE A 58 -25.70 -13.46 -11.12
C ILE A 58 -24.93 -12.15 -10.97
N ASP A 59 -25.60 -11.00 -10.90
CA ASP A 59 -24.94 -9.69 -10.72
C ASP A 59 -24.10 -9.67 -9.44
N ARG A 60 -24.64 -10.15 -8.33
CA ARG A 60 -23.91 -10.24 -7.07
C ARG A 60 -22.67 -11.14 -7.18
N TYR A 61 -22.75 -12.29 -7.85
CA TYR A 61 -21.64 -13.21 -8.03
C TYR A 61 -20.55 -12.58 -8.92
N VAL A 62 -20.94 -11.96 -10.02
CA VAL A 62 -20.03 -11.24 -10.93
C VAL A 62 -19.32 -10.09 -10.21
N ARG A 63 -20.04 -9.28 -9.40
CA ARG A 63 -19.42 -8.23 -8.58
C ARG A 63 -18.42 -8.77 -7.58
N THR A 64 -18.73 -9.92 -6.96
CA THR A 64 -17.81 -10.55 -6.02
C THR A 64 -16.55 -11.04 -6.72
N ILE A 65 -16.68 -11.64 -7.90
CA ILE A 65 -15.54 -12.04 -8.74
C ILE A 65 -14.69 -10.82 -9.11
N TYR A 66 -15.32 -9.73 -9.57
CA TYR A 66 -14.63 -8.51 -9.94
C TYR A 66 -13.86 -7.90 -8.76
N ASN A 67 -14.50 -7.80 -7.60
CA ASN A 67 -13.85 -7.24 -6.41
C ASN A 67 -12.65 -8.09 -5.97
N LYS A 68 -12.78 -9.42 -5.99
CA LYS A 68 -11.67 -10.32 -5.64
C LYS A 68 -10.51 -10.29 -6.65
N ALA A 69 -10.82 -10.13 -7.92
CA ALA A 69 -9.80 -9.92 -8.95
C ALA A 69 -9.05 -8.59 -8.76
N THR A 70 -9.76 -7.53 -8.34
CA THR A 70 -9.17 -6.22 -8.02
C THR A 70 -8.25 -6.32 -6.79
N GLU A 71 -8.70 -7.00 -5.72
CA GLU A 71 -7.86 -7.28 -4.54
C GLU A 71 -6.56 -8.02 -4.93
N MET A 72 -6.65 -9.05 -5.78
CA MET A 72 -5.48 -9.77 -6.28
C MET A 72 -4.51 -8.87 -7.05
N ASN A 73 -5.03 -8.00 -7.90
CA ASN A 73 -4.19 -7.06 -8.64
C ASN A 73 -3.41 -6.13 -7.71
N THR A 74 -4.04 -5.69 -6.62
CA THR A 74 -3.37 -4.88 -5.58
C THR A 74 -2.22 -5.67 -4.94
N LEU A 75 -2.45 -6.93 -4.51
CA LEU A 75 -1.42 -7.78 -3.93
C LEU A 75 -0.24 -8.03 -4.88
N ILE A 76 -0.52 -8.26 -6.17
CA ILE A 76 0.52 -8.44 -7.20
C ILE A 76 1.36 -7.17 -7.36
N ASN A 77 0.73 -6.00 -7.34
CA ASN A 77 1.43 -4.72 -7.44
C ASN A 77 2.32 -4.46 -6.21
N GLU A 78 1.86 -4.82 -5.02
CA GLU A 78 2.64 -4.75 -3.78
C GLU A 78 3.85 -5.67 -3.83
N LEU A 79 3.68 -6.92 -4.27
CA LEU A 79 4.77 -7.88 -4.45
C LEU A 79 5.79 -7.39 -5.49
N THR A 80 5.30 -6.84 -6.60
CA THR A 80 6.17 -6.29 -7.65
C THR A 80 7.00 -5.13 -7.12
N LEU A 81 6.40 -4.27 -6.29
CA LEU A 81 7.13 -3.18 -5.64
C LEU A 81 8.20 -3.75 -4.69
N TYR A 82 7.83 -4.69 -3.82
CA TYR A 82 8.76 -5.33 -2.90
C TYR A 82 9.98 -5.88 -3.66
N SER A 83 9.74 -6.64 -4.74
CA SER A 83 10.81 -7.18 -5.57
C SER A 83 11.71 -6.10 -6.20
N LYS A 84 11.15 -4.93 -6.56
CA LYS A 84 11.92 -3.80 -7.09
C LYS A 84 12.74 -3.11 -6.01
N ILE A 85 12.21 -2.96 -4.80
CA ILE A 85 12.93 -2.41 -3.64
C ILE A 85 14.13 -3.31 -3.34
N ASP A 86 13.88 -4.60 -3.20
CA ASP A 86 14.86 -5.63 -2.87
C ASP A 86 16.04 -5.68 -3.85
N THR A 87 15.75 -5.53 -5.14
CA THR A 87 16.78 -5.51 -6.20
C THR A 87 17.37 -4.12 -6.46
N ASN A 88 17.01 -3.11 -5.65
CA ASN A 88 17.41 -1.71 -5.84
C ASN A 88 17.12 -1.17 -7.26
N LYS A 89 16.03 -1.66 -7.87
CA LYS A 89 15.61 -1.36 -9.25
C LYS A 89 14.43 -0.41 -9.35
N ILE A 90 14.09 0.31 -8.28
CA ILE A 90 13.08 1.36 -8.40
C ILE A 90 13.69 2.50 -9.20
N PRO A 91 13.15 2.84 -10.36
CA PRO A 91 13.58 4.02 -11.09
C PRO A 91 12.98 5.26 -10.41
N TYR A 92 13.62 5.72 -9.33
CA TYR A 92 13.18 6.93 -8.65
C TYR A 92 13.31 8.14 -9.58
N ASN A 93 12.26 8.94 -9.66
CA ASN A 93 12.22 10.18 -10.41
C ASN A 93 12.23 11.37 -9.44
N PHE A 94 13.40 11.68 -8.88
CA PHE A 94 13.55 12.78 -7.95
C PHE A 94 13.41 14.13 -8.65
N ASN A 95 12.51 14.96 -8.14
CA ASN A 95 12.26 16.31 -8.61
C ASN A 95 12.33 17.30 -7.44
N ILE A 96 12.65 18.54 -7.75
CA ILE A 96 12.53 19.65 -6.79
C ILE A 96 11.10 20.15 -6.87
N VAL A 97 10.32 19.92 -5.81
CA VAL A 97 8.91 20.31 -5.73
C VAL A 97 8.67 21.30 -4.58
N SER A 98 7.68 22.15 -4.73
CA SER A 98 7.19 22.99 -3.63
C SER A 98 6.51 22.10 -2.60
N ALA A 99 7.05 22.03 -1.38
CA ALA A 99 6.46 21.19 -0.33
C ALA A 99 5.02 21.63 -0.03
N ASN A 100 4.79 22.93 0.03
CA ASN A 100 3.46 23.47 0.32
C ASN A 100 2.43 23.09 -0.73
N GLU A 101 2.72 23.28 -2.02
CA GLU A 101 1.80 22.95 -3.11
C GLU A 101 1.57 21.45 -3.18
N TYR A 102 2.62 20.64 -3.14
CA TYR A 102 2.53 19.20 -3.24
C TYR A 102 1.65 18.57 -2.15
N PHE A 103 1.85 18.96 -0.88
CA PHE A 103 1.05 18.42 0.20
C PHE A 103 -0.38 18.98 0.25
N ASN A 104 -0.63 20.18 -0.29
CA ASN A 104 -1.99 20.69 -0.48
C ASN A 104 -2.74 19.82 -1.51
N ASP A 105 -2.13 19.54 -2.66
CA ASP A 105 -2.74 18.67 -3.69
C ASP A 105 -3.02 17.26 -3.14
N CYS A 106 -2.07 16.69 -2.38
CA CYS A 106 -2.28 15.41 -1.72
C CYS A 106 -3.44 15.45 -0.71
N ALA A 107 -3.59 16.55 0.03
CA ALA A 107 -4.66 16.71 1.01
C ALA A 107 -6.03 16.85 0.34
N ASP A 108 -6.10 17.55 -0.77
CA ASP A 108 -7.33 17.69 -1.56
C ASP A 108 -7.81 16.33 -2.09
N ASP A 109 -6.92 15.54 -2.68
CA ASP A 109 -7.21 14.18 -3.14
C ASP A 109 -7.73 13.30 -1.99
N LEU A 110 -7.03 13.29 -0.84
CA LEU A 110 -7.41 12.52 0.34
C LEU A 110 -8.75 12.97 0.94
N SER A 111 -9.03 14.26 0.91
CA SER A 111 -10.30 14.82 1.40
C SER A 111 -11.50 14.24 0.65
N VAL A 112 -11.41 14.15 -0.67
CA VAL A 112 -12.46 13.58 -1.52
C VAL A 112 -12.61 12.08 -1.26
N GLU A 113 -11.48 11.35 -1.20
CA GLU A 113 -11.47 9.89 -0.98
C GLU A 113 -12.07 9.52 0.38
N LEU A 114 -11.66 10.20 1.46
CA LEU A 114 -12.12 9.92 2.82
C LEU A 114 -13.57 10.35 3.06
N ALA A 115 -14.01 11.45 2.43
CA ALA A 115 -15.41 11.86 2.47
C ALA A 115 -16.34 10.81 1.86
N ALA A 116 -15.94 10.18 0.75
CA ALA A 116 -16.68 9.07 0.13
C ALA A 116 -16.86 7.85 1.05
N GLN A 117 -15.93 7.68 2.02
CA GLN A 117 -15.96 6.61 3.01
C GLN A 117 -16.56 7.04 4.37
N ASN A 118 -17.14 8.25 4.46
CA ASN A 118 -17.66 8.85 5.70
C ASN A 118 -16.62 8.97 6.83
N VAL A 119 -15.35 9.17 6.48
CA VAL A 119 -14.25 9.39 7.42
C VAL A 119 -13.91 10.87 7.46
N GLY A 120 -13.78 11.43 8.67
CA GLY A 120 -13.36 12.82 8.88
C GLY A 120 -11.90 13.01 8.47
N PHE A 121 -11.59 14.15 7.85
CA PHE A 121 -10.23 14.50 7.47
C PHE A 121 -9.84 15.88 7.98
N GLY A 122 -8.66 15.99 8.59
CA GLY A 122 -8.06 17.24 9.02
C GLY A 122 -6.69 17.42 8.36
N TYR A 123 -6.45 18.58 7.75
CA TYR A 123 -5.16 18.93 7.17
C TYR A 123 -4.56 20.15 7.85
N PHE A 124 -3.29 20.05 8.25
CA PHE A 124 -2.56 21.08 8.95
C PHE A 124 -1.17 21.22 8.33
N ASN A 125 -0.96 22.28 7.56
CA ASN A 125 0.31 22.58 6.91
C ASN A 125 1.02 23.73 7.64
N TYR A 126 2.18 23.42 8.22
CA TYR A 126 3.03 24.36 8.93
C TYR A 126 4.30 24.72 8.15
N VAL A 127 4.38 24.30 6.89
CA VAL A 127 5.55 24.54 6.03
C VAL A 127 5.40 25.88 5.34
N GLU A 128 6.46 26.67 5.32
CA GLU A 128 6.49 27.95 4.61
C GLU A 128 6.37 27.74 3.09
N LYS A 129 5.76 28.72 2.40
CA LYS A 129 5.47 28.62 0.96
C LYS A 129 6.70 28.48 0.06
N ASN A 130 7.86 28.94 0.52
CA ASN A 130 9.12 28.93 -0.21
C ASN A 130 9.93 27.63 -0.03
N VAL A 131 9.52 26.75 0.87
CA VAL A 131 10.22 25.48 1.13
C VAL A 131 10.08 24.54 -0.06
N ARG A 132 11.23 24.08 -0.55
CA ARG A 132 11.33 23.08 -1.62
C ARG A 132 11.98 21.82 -1.10
N ILE A 133 11.49 20.69 -1.57
CA ILE A 133 12.01 19.35 -1.22
C ILE A 133 12.46 18.63 -2.48
N ILE A 134 13.45 17.76 -2.33
CA ILE A 134 13.85 16.81 -3.37
C ILE A 134 13.10 15.51 -3.07
N ALA A 135 12.13 15.18 -3.89
CA ALA A 135 11.31 13.98 -3.70
C ALA A 135 10.90 13.36 -5.05
N ASP A 136 10.54 12.11 -5.02
CA ASP A 136 9.76 11.48 -6.08
C ASP A 136 8.27 11.60 -5.68
N PRO A 137 7.49 12.49 -6.35
CA PRO A 137 6.11 12.78 -5.97
C PRO A 137 5.21 11.53 -5.95
N GLU A 138 5.39 10.64 -6.92
CA GLU A 138 4.60 9.42 -7.03
C GLU A 138 4.88 8.45 -5.86
N GLN A 139 6.15 8.32 -5.46
CA GLN A 139 6.50 7.44 -4.35
C GLN A 139 6.04 8.02 -3.01
N VAL A 140 6.15 9.33 -2.80
CA VAL A 140 5.62 9.99 -1.59
C VAL A 140 4.10 9.85 -1.51
N LYS A 141 3.38 10.09 -2.62
CA LYS A 141 1.93 9.89 -2.69
C LYS A 141 1.56 8.45 -2.32
N ARG A 142 2.30 7.46 -2.83
CA ARG A 142 2.11 6.05 -2.50
C ARG A 142 2.31 5.75 -1.02
N VAL A 143 3.33 6.34 -0.39
CA VAL A 143 3.57 6.20 1.06
C VAL A 143 2.36 6.74 1.85
N ILE A 144 1.89 7.93 1.51
CA ILE A 144 0.74 8.55 2.16
C ILE A 144 -0.51 7.66 2.03
N HIS A 145 -0.83 7.19 0.82
CA HIS A 145 -1.98 6.30 0.59
C HIS A 145 -1.86 4.98 1.35
N ASN A 146 -0.68 4.38 1.42
CA ASN A 146 -0.46 3.15 2.18
C ASN A 146 -0.73 3.35 3.68
N ILE A 147 -0.27 4.48 4.25
CA ILE A 147 -0.52 4.81 5.67
C ILE A 147 -2.02 5.06 5.90
N VAL A 148 -2.66 5.81 5.02
CA VAL A 148 -4.10 6.11 5.10
C VAL A 148 -4.92 4.83 4.99
N ASN A 149 -4.66 3.97 4.01
CA ASN A 149 -5.35 2.70 3.81
C ASN A 149 -5.16 1.76 5.00
N ASN A 150 -3.97 1.69 5.57
CA ASN A 150 -3.74 0.93 6.79
C ASN A 150 -4.55 1.51 7.96
N SER A 151 -4.59 2.83 8.10
CA SER A 151 -5.38 3.49 9.14
C SER A 151 -6.87 3.19 9.00
N LEU A 152 -7.41 3.21 7.78
CA LEU A 152 -8.79 2.85 7.48
C LEU A 152 -9.09 1.39 7.81
N LYS A 153 -8.19 0.47 7.44
CA LYS A 153 -8.35 -0.97 7.67
C LYS A 153 -8.43 -1.33 9.17
N TYR A 154 -7.70 -0.60 10.00
CA TYR A 154 -7.64 -0.85 11.45
C TYR A 154 -8.46 0.15 12.29
N MET A 155 -9.35 0.89 11.64
CA MET A 155 -10.21 1.86 12.32
C MET A 155 -11.45 1.18 12.88
N ASP A 156 -11.49 0.99 14.20
CA ASP A 156 -12.59 0.30 14.92
C ASP A 156 -13.87 1.15 15.10
N LYS A 157 -13.83 2.43 14.74
CA LYS A 157 -14.94 3.36 15.01
C LYS A 157 -15.70 3.73 13.73
N PRO A 158 -17.05 3.73 13.76
CA PRO A 158 -17.88 4.07 12.59
C PRO A 158 -17.77 5.53 12.14
N LYS A 159 -17.16 6.41 12.96
CA LYS A 159 -16.82 7.80 12.63
C LYS A 159 -15.37 8.06 13.02
N GLY A 160 -14.47 7.59 12.17
CA GLY A 160 -13.05 7.86 12.33
C GLY A 160 -12.66 9.24 11.82
N MET A 161 -11.48 9.72 12.26
CA MET A 161 -10.88 10.95 11.78
C MET A 161 -9.40 10.72 11.51
N ILE A 162 -8.93 11.11 10.33
CA ILE A 162 -7.53 11.09 9.95
C ILE A 162 -7.02 12.52 9.89
N ASN A 163 -5.86 12.77 10.49
CA ASN A 163 -5.20 14.07 10.44
C ASN A 163 -3.86 13.96 9.73
N LEU A 164 -3.69 14.73 8.66
CA LEU A 164 -2.41 14.91 7.98
C LEU A 164 -1.77 16.21 8.49
N ARG A 165 -0.56 16.10 9.04
CA ARG A 165 0.22 17.26 9.51
C ARG A 165 1.55 17.28 8.81
N VAL A 166 1.86 18.41 8.18
CA VAL A 166 3.14 18.64 7.50
C VAL A 166 3.90 19.71 8.27
N LYS A 167 5.14 19.40 8.64
CA LYS A 167 6.01 20.29 9.40
C LYS A 167 7.41 20.28 8.81
N ASP A 168 8.04 21.43 8.76
CA ASP A 168 9.47 21.55 8.55
C ASP A 168 10.21 21.23 9.86
N VAL A 169 11.15 20.31 9.81
CA VAL A 169 12.00 19.91 10.95
C VAL A 169 13.50 20.14 10.66
N GLY A 170 13.81 21.07 9.77
CA GLY A 170 15.16 21.44 9.35
C GLY A 170 15.53 20.78 8.02
N ASP A 171 16.54 19.90 8.01
CA ASP A 171 17.00 19.25 6.76
C ASP A 171 15.96 18.29 6.15
N PHE A 172 14.86 18.06 6.85
CA PHE A 172 13.76 17.18 6.45
C PHE A 172 12.40 17.87 6.64
N VAL A 173 11.43 17.45 5.84
CA VAL A 173 10.03 17.92 5.89
C VAL A 173 9.10 16.77 6.19
#